data_44d4b044f5e9f37d8392e6fedd13d04c
#
_entry.id   44d4b044f5e9f37d8392e6fedd13d04c
#
_cell.length_a   1.000
_cell.length_b   1.000
_cell.length_c   1.000
_cell.angle_alpha   90.00
_cell.angle_beta   90.00
_cell.angle_gamma   90.00
#
_symmetry.space_group_name_H-M   'P 1'
#
loop_
_entity.id
_entity.type
_entity.pdbx_description
1 polymer ?
#
loop_
_entity_poly.entity_id
_entity_poly.type
_entity_poly.pdbx_seq_one_letter_code
_entity_poly.pdbx_strand_id
1 'polypeptide(L)'
;LTASLRGLTDTDVRSVEAHEARSSELVTIQRSINWYLDAIIDKLDTETIRHAHMHIVLDPMFGVSETSLQTILLTARCQVDVIHDRHDPLFGGRMPSPTEGTVTTLRNAVVESGADLGIATDGDADRLGIIDDTGAYLTPNQVLVLLYDYLLTRKGWSGPAVRNMSTTHLLDRVAAAHGQVCYEVPVGFKWISAKMAETGAVIGGESSGGLTVRGHIPGKDGVYAGSLLVEAVAASGKRLSELYADIVARYGELVMVENAYGFTSERRAGLEERIFGAHDLPAF
;
A
#
# COMPACT_ATOMS: atom_id res chain seq x y z
N LEU A 1 4.67 -27.27 4.24
CA LEU A 1 3.83 -27.31 3.05
C LEU A 1 4.66 -27.18 1.77
N THR A 2 5.42 -26.09 1.60
CA THR A 2 6.24 -25.85 0.40
C THR A 2 7.26 -26.98 0.11
N ALA A 3 7.89 -27.54 1.14
CA ALA A 3 8.82 -28.65 0.99
C ALA A 3 8.11 -29.92 0.49
N SER A 4 6.88 -30.17 0.96
CA SER A 4 6.07 -31.32 0.53
C SER A 4 5.57 -31.18 -0.91
N LEU A 5 5.40 -29.96 -1.42
CA LEU A 5 4.95 -29.73 -2.79
C LEU A 5 6.06 -29.85 -3.85
N ARG A 6 7.33 -29.69 -3.45
CA ARG A 6 8.47 -29.73 -4.40
C ARG A 6 8.70 -31.05 -5.10
N GLY A 7 8.16 -32.15 -4.57
CA GLY A 7 8.28 -33.49 -5.16
C GLY A 7 7.06 -33.93 -5.95
N LEU A 8 6.01 -33.09 -6.06
CA LEU A 8 4.80 -33.43 -6.80
C LEU A 8 4.95 -33.13 -8.28
N THR A 9 4.37 -34.00 -9.10
CA THR A 9 4.25 -33.86 -10.55
C THR A 9 2.79 -33.64 -10.92
N ASP A 10 2.51 -33.29 -12.19
CA ASP A 10 1.14 -33.11 -12.67
C ASP A 10 0.27 -34.37 -12.49
N THR A 11 0.89 -35.57 -12.47
CA THR A 11 0.20 -36.83 -12.23
C THR A 11 -0.22 -37.05 -10.76
N ASP A 12 0.35 -36.30 -9.84
CA ASP A 12 -0.02 -36.36 -8.41
C ASP A 12 -1.21 -35.46 -8.09
N VAL A 13 -1.59 -34.56 -9.04
CA VAL A 13 -2.72 -33.64 -8.86
C VAL A 13 -4.02 -34.39 -9.17
N ARG A 14 -4.88 -34.53 -8.14
CA ARG A 14 -6.21 -35.07 -8.29
C ARG A 14 -7.17 -33.95 -8.69
N SER A 15 -7.98 -34.18 -9.70
CA SER A 15 -9.05 -33.30 -10.14
C SER A 15 -10.42 -33.89 -9.87
N VAL A 16 -11.39 -33.04 -9.60
CA VAL A 16 -12.79 -33.37 -9.40
C VAL A 16 -13.65 -32.29 -10.06
N GLU A 17 -14.81 -32.68 -10.56
CA GLU A 17 -15.75 -31.73 -11.15
C GLU A 17 -16.21 -30.68 -10.12
N ALA A 18 -16.36 -29.42 -10.55
CA ALA A 18 -16.68 -28.31 -9.63
C ALA A 18 -17.99 -28.51 -8.85
N HIS A 19 -18.99 -29.14 -9.45
CA HIS A 19 -20.26 -29.44 -8.76
C HIS A 19 -20.09 -30.53 -7.70
N GLU A 20 -19.28 -31.55 -7.97
CA GLU A 20 -18.97 -32.61 -7.04
C GLU A 20 -18.13 -32.10 -5.86
N ALA A 21 -17.14 -31.23 -6.13
CA ALA A 21 -16.33 -30.59 -5.09
C ALA A 21 -17.20 -29.80 -4.09
N ARG A 22 -18.23 -29.13 -4.59
CA ARG A 22 -19.18 -28.37 -3.74
C ARG A 22 -20.13 -29.29 -2.94
N SER A 23 -20.67 -30.35 -3.59
CA SER A 23 -21.60 -31.27 -2.95
C SER A 23 -20.94 -32.16 -1.90
N SER A 24 -19.65 -32.45 -2.05
CA SER A 24 -18.83 -33.22 -1.12
C SER A 24 -18.11 -32.38 -0.05
N GLU A 25 -18.43 -31.11 0.04
CA GLU A 25 -17.83 -30.14 1.00
C GLU A 25 -16.30 -29.96 0.85
N LEU A 26 -15.72 -30.42 -0.27
CA LEU A 26 -14.30 -30.15 -0.58
C LEU A 26 -14.04 -28.66 -0.87
N VAL A 27 -15.09 -27.93 -1.26
CA VAL A 27 -15.04 -26.49 -1.50
C VAL A 27 -16.16 -25.81 -0.72
N THR A 28 -15.79 -24.92 0.18
CA THR A 28 -16.71 -24.05 0.90
C THR A 28 -16.57 -22.62 0.39
N ILE A 29 -17.69 -22.00 0.00
CA ILE A 29 -17.71 -20.59 -0.42
C ILE A 29 -18.09 -19.74 0.79
N GLN A 30 -17.18 -18.87 1.21
CA GLN A 30 -17.42 -17.89 2.26
C GLN A 30 -17.46 -16.47 1.70
N ARG A 31 -18.38 -15.65 2.20
CA ARG A 31 -18.44 -14.22 1.92
C ARG A 31 -17.81 -13.49 3.11
N SER A 32 -16.51 -13.19 3.01
CA SER A 32 -15.74 -12.60 4.11
C SER A 32 -15.66 -11.07 4.07
N ILE A 33 -16.22 -10.42 3.04
CA ILE A 33 -16.06 -8.97 2.85
C ILE A 33 -16.52 -8.16 4.07
N ASN A 34 -17.66 -8.47 4.67
CA ASN A 34 -18.15 -7.73 5.83
C ASN A 34 -17.21 -7.86 7.03
N TRP A 35 -16.70 -9.05 7.31
CA TRP A 35 -15.72 -9.23 8.41
C TRP A 35 -14.45 -8.45 8.19
N TYR A 36 -14.00 -8.34 6.92
CA TYR A 36 -12.85 -7.55 6.56
C TYR A 36 -13.11 -6.05 6.76
N LEU A 37 -14.27 -5.56 6.31
CA LEU A 37 -14.67 -4.17 6.50
C LEU A 37 -14.79 -3.80 7.99
N ASP A 38 -15.48 -4.62 8.77
CA ASP A 38 -15.64 -4.42 10.21
C ASP A 38 -14.28 -4.38 10.91
N ALA A 39 -13.36 -5.31 10.57
CA ALA A 39 -12.03 -5.36 11.14
C ALA A 39 -11.17 -4.11 10.82
N ILE A 40 -11.39 -3.46 9.70
CA ILE A 40 -10.73 -2.17 9.37
C ILE A 40 -11.40 -1.03 10.11
N ILE A 41 -12.72 -0.93 10.05
CA ILE A 41 -13.50 0.13 10.69
C ILE A 41 -13.22 0.19 12.19
N ASP A 42 -13.14 -0.96 12.87
CA ASP A 42 -12.81 -1.06 14.29
C ASP A 42 -11.41 -0.52 14.67
N LYS A 43 -10.50 -0.40 13.70
CA LYS A 43 -9.14 0.13 13.91
C LYS A 43 -9.02 1.63 13.65
N LEU A 44 -10.01 2.21 12.98
CA LEU A 44 -10.01 3.61 12.58
C LEU A 44 -10.75 4.48 13.61
N ASP A 45 -10.29 5.69 13.80
CA ASP A 45 -11.06 6.73 14.48
C ASP A 45 -12.07 7.35 13.50
N THR A 46 -13.17 6.62 13.28
CA THR A 46 -14.22 7.04 12.36
C THR A 46 -14.93 8.32 12.80
N GLU A 47 -14.93 8.65 14.08
CA GLU A 47 -15.51 9.90 14.58
C GLU A 47 -14.64 11.10 14.19
N THR A 48 -13.32 10.99 14.31
CA THR A 48 -12.40 12.03 13.83
C THR A 48 -12.57 12.26 12.32
N ILE A 49 -12.66 11.20 11.52
CA ILE A 49 -12.89 11.32 10.07
C ILE A 49 -14.24 11.99 9.79
N ARG A 50 -15.31 11.58 10.48
CA ARG A 50 -16.66 12.13 10.33
C ARG A 50 -16.71 13.64 10.55
N HIS A 51 -16.05 14.13 11.58
CA HIS A 51 -16.02 15.54 11.93
C HIS A 51 -15.21 16.40 10.96
N ALA A 52 -14.31 15.79 10.21
CA ALA A 52 -13.48 16.49 9.21
C ALA A 52 -14.25 16.79 7.90
N HIS A 53 -15.38 16.11 7.65
CA HIS A 53 -16.21 16.30 6.43
C HIS A 53 -15.43 16.21 5.12
N MET A 54 -14.52 15.25 5.02
CA MET A 54 -13.59 15.13 3.89
C MET A 54 -14.29 14.73 2.58
N HIS A 55 -13.80 15.31 1.48
CA HIS A 55 -14.17 14.94 0.12
C HIS A 55 -12.99 14.17 -0.53
N ILE A 56 -13.24 12.97 -1.00
CA ILE A 56 -12.23 12.05 -1.50
C ILE A 56 -12.60 11.54 -2.89
N VAL A 57 -11.66 11.55 -3.82
CA VAL A 57 -11.81 10.86 -5.10
C VAL A 57 -11.12 9.50 -5.01
N LEU A 58 -11.86 8.44 -5.29
CA LEU A 58 -11.39 7.05 -5.29
C LEU A 58 -11.21 6.53 -6.71
N ASP A 59 -10.06 5.96 -7.01
CA ASP A 59 -9.76 5.26 -8.26
C ASP A 59 -9.33 3.81 -7.96
N PRO A 60 -10.24 2.83 -7.99
CA PRO A 60 -9.89 1.42 -7.84
C PRO A 60 -9.15 0.85 -9.05
N MET A 61 -8.92 1.63 -10.10
CA MET A 61 -8.29 1.21 -11.35
C MET A 61 -8.96 -0.05 -11.95
N PHE A 62 -10.31 -0.11 -11.89
CA PHE A 62 -11.14 -1.28 -12.26
C PHE A 62 -10.88 -2.53 -11.40
N GLY A 63 -10.20 -2.39 -10.25
CA GLY A 63 -9.84 -3.46 -9.33
C GLY A 63 -10.84 -3.68 -8.20
N VAL A 64 -10.42 -4.41 -7.17
CA VAL A 64 -11.31 -4.94 -6.13
C VAL A 64 -11.60 -3.98 -4.97
N SER A 65 -10.93 -2.83 -4.87
CA SER A 65 -11.08 -1.90 -3.74
C SER A 65 -12.34 -1.04 -3.81
N GLU A 66 -12.99 -0.96 -4.96
CA GLU A 66 -14.16 -0.08 -5.17
C GLU A 66 -15.16 -0.23 -4.02
N THR A 67 -15.68 -1.42 -3.81
CA THR A 67 -16.68 -1.66 -2.77
C THR A 67 -16.11 -1.51 -1.35
N SER A 68 -14.89 -1.99 -1.11
CA SER A 68 -14.32 -2.02 0.25
C SER A 68 -13.94 -0.63 0.74
N LEU A 69 -13.11 0.09 0.00
CA LEU A 69 -12.64 1.41 0.41
C LEU A 69 -13.78 2.43 0.41
N GLN A 70 -14.64 2.40 -0.62
CA GLN A 70 -15.82 3.25 -0.68
C GLN A 70 -16.74 3.04 0.53
N THR A 71 -17.02 1.78 0.91
CA THR A 71 -17.89 1.48 2.06
C THR A 71 -17.31 2.03 3.36
N ILE A 72 -16.00 1.87 3.59
CA ILE A 72 -15.32 2.38 4.79
C ILE A 72 -15.45 3.91 4.85
N LEU A 73 -15.13 4.60 3.77
CA LEU A 73 -15.16 6.05 3.71
C LEU A 73 -16.57 6.63 3.87
N LEU A 74 -17.57 6.01 3.22
CA LEU A 74 -18.99 6.39 3.40
C LEU A 74 -19.49 6.12 4.82
N THR A 75 -19.04 5.04 5.46
CA THR A 75 -19.35 4.76 6.87
C THR A 75 -18.81 5.86 7.79
N ALA A 76 -17.60 6.35 7.48
CA ALA A 76 -17.00 7.48 8.16
C ALA A 76 -17.55 8.85 7.72
N ARG A 77 -18.62 8.89 6.87
CA ARG A 77 -19.29 10.09 6.39
C ARG A 77 -18.46 11.01 5.50
N CYS A 78 -17.45 10.49 4.81
CA CYS A 78 -16.80 11.22 3.74
C CYS A 78 -17.75 11.39 2.54
N GLN A 79 -17.57 12.48 1.80
CA GLN A 79 -18.05 12.56 0.42
C GLN A 79 -17.07 11.75 -0.44
N VAL A 80 -17.58 10.85 -1.29
CA VAL A 80 -16.72 9.97 -2.10
C VAL A 80 -17.19 9.99 -3.55
N ASP A 81 -16.34 10.48 -4.44
CA ASP A 81 -16.51 10.34 -5.88
C ASP A 81 -15.64 9.19 -6.36
N VAL A 82 -16.20 8.29 -7.19
CA VAL A 82 -15.46 7.11 -7.67
C VAL A 82 -15.32 7.19 -9.18
N ILE A 83 -14.10 6.97 -9.66
CA ILE A 83 -13.79 6.84 -11.09
C ILE A 83 -13.30 5.42 -11.37
N HIS A 84 -13.41 4.94 -12.62
CA HIS A 84 -13.01 3.58 -13.02
C HIS A 84 -13.59 2.46 -12.13
N ASP A 85 -14.84 2.59 -11.71
CA ASP A 85 -15.57 1.73 -10.76
C ASP A 85 -16.21 0.49 -11.41
N ARG A 86 -16.34 0.46 -12.74
CA ARG A 86 -16.96 -0.68 -13.43
C ARG A 86 -16.06 -1.91 -13.41
N HIS A 87 -16.66 -3.09 -13.37
CA HIS A 87 -15.92 -4.33 -13.60
C HIS A 87 -15.37 -4.39 -15.04
N ASP A 88 -14.07 -4.43 -15.19
CA ASP A 88 -13.39 -4.56 -16.48
C ASP A 88 -12.21 -5.55 -16.34
N PRO A 89 -12.31 -6.77 -16.91
CA PRO A 89 -11.24 -7.77 -16.80
C PRO A 89 -9.95 -7.37 -17.52
N LEU A 90 -9.99 -6.33 -18.37
CA LEU A 90 -8.82 -5.76 -19.03
C LEU A 90 -8.30 -4.49 -18.35
N PHE A 91 -8.87 -4.08 -17.21
CA PHE A 91 -8.46 -2.89 -16.45
C PHE A 91 -8.40 -1.61 -17.31
N GLY A 92 -9.38 -1.41 -18.20
CA GLY A 92 -9.41 -0.28 -19.12
C GLY A 92 -8.28 -0.30 -20.15
N GLY A 93 -7.67 -1.48 -20.41
CA GLY A 93 -6.54 -1.65 -21.32
C GLY A 93 -5.21 -1.09 -20.76
N ARG A 94 -5.11 -0.92 -19.45
CA ARG A 94 -3.91 -0.40 -18.78
C ARG A 94 -3.44 -1.36 -17.67
N MET A 95 -2.18 -1.23 -17.30
CA MET A 95 -1.67 -1.87 -16.09
C MET A 95 -2.33 -1.20 -14.86
N PRO A 96 -3.07 -1.94 -14.02
CA PRO A 96 -3.69 -1.38 -12.82
C PRO A 96 -2.64 -1.20 -11.70
N SER A 97 -1.74 -0.27 -11.89
CA SER A 97 -0.65 0.06 -10.95
C SER A 97 -0.64 1.57 -10.72
N PRO A 98 -0.84 2.06 -9.50
CA PRO A 98 -1.05 3.47 -9.20
C PRO A 98 0.27 4.25 -9.13
N THR A 99 0.91 4.42 -10.27
CA THR A 99 2.11 5.25 -10.44
C THR A 99 1.74 6.68 -10.85
N GLU A 100 2.66 7.61 -10.73
CA GLU A 100 2.44 9.00 -11.12
C GLU A 100 1.91 9.14 -12.56
N GLY A 101 2.43 8.31 -13.49
CA GLY A 101 2.01 8.32 -14.89
C GLY A 101 0.63 7.75 -15.15
N THR A 102 0.14 6.83 -14.29
CA THR A 102 -1.15 6.14 -14.49
C THR A 102 -2.33 6.84 -13.78
N VAL A 103 -2.08 7.68 -12.78
CA VAL A 103 -3.12 8.35 -11.97
C VAL A 103 -3.50 9.75 -12.48
N THR A 104 -3.22 10.06 -13.75
CA THR A 104 -3.54 11.40 -14.32
C THR A 104 -5.03 11.72 -14.28
N THR A 105 -5.90 10.74 -14.53
CA THR A 105 -7.37 10.94 -14.44
C THR A 105 -7.79 11.26 -13.00
N LEU A 106 -7.22 10.55 -12.01
CA LEU A 106 -7.46 10.83 -10.61
C LEU A 106 -6.99 12.23 -10.21
N ARG A 107 -5.79 12.63 -10.65
CA ARG A 107 -5.26 13.99 -10.44
C ARG A 107 -6.22 15.06 -10.93
N ASN A 108 -6.68 14.91 -12.18
CA ASN A 108 -7.63 15.89 -12.76
C ASN A 108 -8.93 15.93 -11.97
N ALA A 109 -9.48 14.77 -11.60
CA ALA A 109 -10.71 14.70 -10.82
C ALA A 109 -10.58 15.38 -9.45
N VAL A 110 -9.44 15.20 -8.74
CA VAL A 110 -9.18 15.87 -7.47
C VAL A 110 -9.16 17.40 -7.64
N VAL A 111 -8.40 17.89 -8.62
CA VAL A 111 -8.27 19.34 -8.86
C VAL A 111 -9.60 19.97 -9.32
N GLU A 112 -10.31 19.32 -10.23
CA GLU A 112 -11.58 19.82 -10.78
C GLU A 112 -12.72 19.83 -9.75
N SER A 113 -12.77 18.83 -8.87
CA SER A 113 -13.79 18.74 -7.81
C SER A 113 -13.42 19.51 -6.55
N GLY A 114 -12.16 19.91 -6.38
CA GLY A 114 -11.66 20.52 -5.15
C GLY A 114 -11.63 19.54 -3.98
N ALA A 115 -11.44 18.25 -4.25
CA ALA A 115 -11.38 17.24 -3.21
C ALA A 115 -10.12 17.39 -2.32
N ASP A 116 -10.21 16.92 -1.08
CA ASP A 116 -9.10 16.98 -0.12
C ASP A 116 -7.95 16.05 -0.48
N LEU A 117 -8.24 14.92 -1.13
CA LEU A 117 -7.25 14.00 -1.69
C LEU A 117 -7.87 13.00 -2.66
N GLY A 118 -7.00 12.36 -3.45
CA GLY A 118 -7.33 11.22 -4.29
C GLY A 118 -6.60 9.96 -3.83
N ILE A 119 -7.28 8.82 -3.87
CA ILE A 119 -6.72 7.52 -3.54
C ILE A 119 -6.89 6.59 -4.73
N ALA A 120 -5.79 6.06 -5.26
CA ALA A 120 -5.81 4.95 -6.21
C ALA A 120 -5.27 3.68 -5.54
N THR A 121 -5.81 2.52 -5.94
CA THR A 121 -5.24 1.22 -5.58
C THR A 121 -4.91 0.43 -6.84
N ASP A 122 -4.02 -0.54 -6.72
CA ASP A 122 -3.81 -1.50 -7.82
C ASP A 122 -4.93 -2.54 -7.93
N GLY A 123 -4.82 -3.44 -8.89
CA GLY A 123 -5.92 -4.36 -9.25
C GLY A 123 -6.39 -5.27 -8.12
N ASP A 124 -5.50 -5.73 -7.25
CA ASP A 124 -5.78 -6.55 -6.07
C ASP A 124 -5.79 -5.75 -4.75
N ALA A 125 -5.65 -4.42 -4.86
CA ALA A 125 -5.75 -3.45 -3.77
C ALA A 125 -4.71 -3.62 -2.64
N ASP A 126 -3.53 -4.15 -2.96
CA ASP A 126 -2.46 -4.32 -1.99
C ASP A 126 -1.47 -3.13 -1.96
N ARG A 127 -1.52 -2.24 -2.97
CA ARG A 127 -0.73 -1.01 -3.12
C ARG A 127 -1.62 0.20 -3.29
N LEU A 128 -1.08 1.38 -2.97
CA LEU A 128 -1.80 2.63 -3.13
C LEU A 128 -0.94 3.71 -3.80
N GLY A 129 -1.61 4.63 -4.48
CA GLY A 129 -1.09 5.88 -5.00
C GLY A 129 -1.98 7.03 -4.55
N ILE A 130 -1.38 8.13 -4.15
CA ILE A 130 -2.08 9.25 -3.52
C ILE A 130 -1.88 10.52 -4.33
N ILE A 131 -2.94 11.27 -4.52
CA ILE A 131 -2.93 12.65 -5.03
C ILE A 131 -3.35 13.57 -3.87
N ASP A 132 -2.59 14.62 -3.61
CA ASP A 132 -2.94 15.62 -2.60
C ASP A 132 -3.95 16.66 -3.12
N ASP A 133 -4.36 17.56 -2.24
CA ASP A 133 -5.29 18.65 -2.49
C ASP A 133 -4.82 19.65 -3.59
N THR A 134 -3.54 19.65 -3.92
CA THR A 134 -2.97 20.49 -4.99
C THR A 134 -2.88 19.76 -6.34
N GLY A 135 -3.16 18.47 -6.37
CA GLY A 135 -2.96 17.59 -7.52
C GLY A 135 -1.56 17.00 -7.62
N ALA A 136 -0.70 17.17 -6.61
CA ALA A 136 0.61 16.53 -6.59
C ALA A 136 0.50 15.05 -6.22
N TYR A 137 1.34 14.21 -6.85
CA TYR A 137 1.43 12.79 -6.52
C TYR A 137 2.33 12.61 -5.31
N LEU A 138 1.80 12.04 -4.24
CA LEU A 138 2.61 11.57 -3.12
C LEU A 138 3.13 10.17 -3.42
N THR A 139 4.45 10.04 -3.44
CA THR A 139 5.08 8.73 -3.61
C THR A 139 4.76 7.80 -2.44
N PRO A 140 4.78 6.48 -2.64
CA PRO A 140 4.60 5.52 -1.56
C PRO A 140 5.55 5.73 -0.37
N ASN A 141 6.78 6.16 -0.66
CA ASN A 141 7.75 6.51 0.36
C ASN A 141 7.28 7.66 1.26
N GLN A 142 6.68 8.68 0.66
CA GLN A 142 6.15 9.85 1.39
C GLN A 142 4.95 9.45 2.24
N VAL A 143 4.04 8.65 1.70
CA VAL A 143 2.88 8.12 2.44
C VAL A 143 3.32 7.26 3.62
N LEU A 144 4.29 6.36 3.42
CA LEU A 144 4.81 5.49 4.47
C LEU A 144 5.42 6.29 5.64
N VAL A 145 6.20 7.32 5.32
CA VAL A 145 6.81 8.22 6.31
C VAL A 145 5.75 8.99 7.08
N LEU A 146 4.76 9.55 6.37
CA LEU A 146 3.65 10.30 6.97
C LEU A 146 2.85 9.42 7.93
N LEU A 147 2.50 8.20 7.52
CA LEU A 147 1.77 7.27 8.37
C LEU A 147 2.58 6.85 9.60
N TYR A 148 3.88 6.62 9.45
CA TYR A 148 4.71 6.29 10.61
C TYR A 148 4.77 7.44 11.62
N ASP A 149 5.00 8.67 11.16
CA ASP A 149 4.96 9.85 12.03
C ASP A 149 3.59 10.00 12.71
N TYR A 150 2.49 9.83 11.96
CA TYR A 150 1.14 9.87 12.51
C TYR A 150 0.93 8.85 13.63
N LEU A 151 1.33 7.60 13.40
CA LEU A 151 1.19 6.54 14.40
C LEU A 151 1.98 6.85 15.70
N LEU A 152 3.18 7.42 15.57
CA LEU A 152 4.00 7.78 16.71
C LEU A 152 3.48 9.03 17.45
N THR A 153 3.10 10.08 16.71
CA THR A 153 2.82 11.40 17.29
C THR A 153 1.37 11.58 17.73
N ARG A 154 0.42 11.08 16.92
CA ARG A 154 -1.01 11.30 17.16
C ARG A 154 -1.69 10.09 17.77
N LYS A 155 -1.43 8.89 17.27
CA LYS A 155 -1.94 7.66 17.91
C LYS A 155 -1.15 7.28 19.18
N GLY A 156 -0.01 7.90 19.44
CA GLY A 156 0.81 7.66 20.62
C GLY A 156 1.43 6.25 20.66
N TRP A 157 1.57 5.62 19.50
CA TRP A 157 2.19 4.32 19.43
C TRP A 157 3.71 4.43 19.59
N SER A 158 4.32 3.35 20.07
CA SER A 158 5.78 3.25 20.20
C SER A 158 6.24 1.94 19.57
N GLY A 159 7.35 2.00 18.86
CA GLY A 159 7.98 0.83 18.24
C GLY A 159 8.67 1.16 16.92
N PRO A 160 9.49 0.21 16.43
CA PRO A 160 10.29 0.39 15.23
C PRO A 160 9.44 0.42 13.94
N ALA A 161 10.09 0.86 12.85
CA ALA A 161 9.62 0.64 11.49
C ALA A 161 10.43 -0.46 10.80
N VAL A 162 9.89 -1.03 9.73
CA VAL A 162 10.61 -1.95 8.84
C VAL A 162 10.48 -1.50 7.40
N ARG A 163 11.58 -1.41 6.68
CA ARG A 163 11.61 -1.11 5.25
C ARG A 163 12.50 -2.10 4.49
N ASN A 164 12.26 -2.28 3.21
CA ASN A 164 13.25 -2.97 2.39
C ASN A 164 14.37 -2.01 1.95
N MET A 165 15.45 -2.57 1.40
CA MET A 165 16.65 -1.82 0.99
C MET A 165 16.39 -0.78 -0.13
N SER A 166 15.29 -0.88 -0.88
CA SER A 166 14.91 0.09 -1.92
C SER A 166 13.91 1.14 -1.43
N THR A 167 13.58 1.16 -0.13
CA THR A 167 12.64 2.11 0.47
C THR A 167 13.39 3.26 1.14
N THR A 168 12.76 4.42 1.23
CA THR A 168 13.40 5.66 1.70
C THR A 168 14.04 5.55 3.09
N HIS A 169 15.25 6.08 3.24
CA HIS A 169 15.91 6.28 4.53
C HIS A 169 15.30 7.42 5.37
N LEU A 170 14.27 8.11 4.87
CA LEU A 170 13.56 9.11 5.68
C LEU A 170 12.84 8.44 6.86
N LEU A 171 12.43 7.16 6.74
CA LEU A 171 11.93 6.36 7.85
C LEU A 171 12.93 6.23 8.99
N ASP A 172 14.22 6.07 8.66
CA ASP A 172 15.29 5.98 9.69
C ASP A 172 15.39 7.29 10.48
N ARG A 173 15.23 8.45 9.79
CA ARG A 173 15.26 9.77 10.46
C ARG A 173 14.06 9.96 11.37
N VAL A 174 12.85 9.57 10.93
CA VAL A 174 11.65 9.62 11.78
C VAL A 174 11.82 8.72 13.00
N ALA A 175 12.26 7.46 12.79
CA ALA A 175 12.51 6.53 13.88
C ALA A 175 13.49 7.12 14.91
N ALA A 176 14.64 7.61 14.46
CA ALA A 176 15.67 8.19 15.32
C ALA A 176 15.15 9.42 16.11
N ALA A 177 14.37 10.29 15.47
CA ALA A 177 13.78 11.46 16.12
C ALA A 177 12.83 11.11 17.28
N HIS A 178 12.24 9.90 17.23
CA HIS A 178 11.34 9.38 18.27
C HIS A 178 12.02 8.33 19.17
N GLY A 179 13.34 8.19 19.12
CA GLY A 179 14.08 7.18 19.90
C GLY A 179 13.75 5.74 19.51
N GLN A 180 13.32 5.53 18.26
CA GLN A 180 12.99 4.23 17.70
C GLN A 180 14.05 3.78 16.69
N VAL A 181 13.93 2.55 16.23
CA VAL A 181 14.82 1.95 15.21
C VAL A 181 14.04 1.71 13.92
N CYS A 182 14.67 1.88 12.78
CA CYS A 182 14.18 1.39 11.49
C CYS A 182 15.04 0.21 11.05
N TYR A 183 14.41 -0.95 10.83
CA TYR A 183 15.09 -2.15 10.36
C TYR A 183 15.04 -2.23 8.83
N GLU A 184 16.18 -2.55 8.24
CA GLU A 184 16.31 -2.83 6.81
C GLU A 184 16.28 -4.33 6.55
N VAL A 185 15.54 -4.74 5.51
CA VAL A 185 15.43 -6.12 5.06
C VAL A 185 15.61 -6.21 3.53
N PRO A 186 15.90 -7.39 2.97
CA PRO A 186 15.90 -7.60 1.52
C PRO A 186 14.53 -7.26 0.89
N VAL A 187 14.53 -7.02 -0.43
CA VAL A 187 13.29 -6.80 -1.19
C VAL A 187 12.39 -8.03 -1.11
N GLY A 188 11.11 -7.78 -0.85
CA GLY A 188 10.06 -8.79 -0.72
C GLY A 188 9.32 -8.69 0.61
N PHE A 189 8.01 -8.49 0.53
CA PHE A 189 7.16 -8.18 1.68
C PHE A 189 7.20 -9.26 2.78
N LYS A 190 7.46 -10.52 2.42
CA LYS A 190 7.65 -11.62 3.40
C LYS A 190 8.73 -11.33 4.44
N TRP A 191 9.79 -10.60 4.05
CA TRP A 191 10.86 -10.23 4.97
C TRP A 191 10.44 -9.10 5.90
N ILE A 192 9.65 -8.16 5.37
CA ILE A 192 9.04 -7.09 6.17
C ILE A 192 8.12 -7.69 7.24
N SER A 193 7.18 -8.55 6.84
CA SER A 193 6.24 -9.20 7.75
C SER A 193 6.95 -10.02 8.83
N ALA A 194 7.97 -10.79 8.46
CA ALA A 194 8.75 -11.58 9.40
C ALA A 194 9.49 -10.69 10.41
N LYS A 195 10.13 -9.60 9.94
CA LYS A 195 10.85 -8.67 10.81
C LYS A 195 9.90 -7.87 11.70
N MET A 196 8.73 -7.49 11.21
CA MET A 196 7.70 -6.86 12.04
C MET A 196 7.23 -7.76 13.17
N ALA A 197 6.99 -9.05 12.89
CA ALA A 197 6.61 -10.03 13.90
C ALA A 197 7.72 -10.26 14.94
N GLU A 198 8.98 -10.29 14.50
CA GLU A 198 10.16 -10.46 15.38
C GLU A 198 10.36 -9.27 16.33
N THR A 199 10.15 -8.04 15.82
CA THR A 199 10.54 -6.80 16.53
C THR A 199 9.38 -6.04 17.16
N GLY A 200 8.13 -6.44 16.87
CA GLY A 200 6.94 -5.69 17.27
C GLY A 200 6.79 -4.35 16.54
N ALA A 201 7.37 -4.25 15.35
CA ALA A 201 7.36 -3.00 14.59
C ALA A 201 5.94 -2.46 14.36
N VAL A 202 5.83 -1.13 14.38
CA VAL A 202 4.56 -0.41 14.24
C VAL A 202 4.06 -0.42 12.81
N ILE A 203 4.98 -0.27 11.86
CA ILE A 203 4.68 -0.18 10.43
C ILE A 203 5.79 -0.85 9.63
N GLY A 204 5.42 -1.41 8.49
CA GLY A 204 6.37 -1.93 7.51
C GLY A 204 5.88 -1.66 6.09
N GLY A 205 6.79 -1.28 5.18
CA GLY A 205 6.39 -0.93 3.83
C GLY A 205 7.52 -0.96 2.80
N GLU A 206 7.11 -0.84 1.55
CA GLU A 206 7.96 -0.87 0.36
C GLU A 206 7.74 0.37 -0.51
N SER A 207 8.76 0.78 -1.25
CA SER A 207 8.69 1.86 -2.25
C SER A 207 7.65 1.60 -3.34
N SER A 208 7.24 0.34 -3.54
CA SER A 208 6.19 -0.06 -4.50
C SER A 208 4.76 0.31 -4.08
N GLY A 209 4.53 0.78 -2.84
CA GLY A 209 3.23 1.21 -2.32
C GLY A 209 2.54 0.22 -1.39
N GLY A 210 3.11 -0.95 -1.21
CA GLY A 210 2.59 -1.93 -0.25
C GLY A 210 3.06 -1.64 1.16
N LEU A 211 2.14 -1.59 2.12
CA LEU A 211 2.46 -1.43 3.53
C LEU A 211 1.49 -2.18 4.44
N THR A 212 1.90 -2.41 5.66
CA THR A 212 1.05 -2.91 6.75
C THR A 212 1.42 -2.27 8.08
N VAL A 213 0.50 -2.37 9.03
CA VAL A 213 0.61 -1.76 10.35
C VAL A 213 0.37 -2.83 11.41
N ARG A 214 1.02 -2.70 12.57
CA ARG A 214 0.87 -3.61 13.71
C ARG A 214 -0.60 -3.81 14.08
N GLY A 215 -0.98 -5.06 14.30
CA GLY A 215 -2.36 -5.42 14.67
C GLY A 215 -3.31 -5.59 13.47
N HIS A 216 -2.79 -5.42 12.25
CA HIS A 216 -3.49 -5.78 11.01
C HIS A 216 -2.92 -7.10 10.42
N ILE A 217 -3.36 -7.49 9.23
CA ILE A 217 -2.84 -8.69 8.58
C ILE A 217 -1.34 -8.55 8.32
N PRO A 218 -0.55 -9.64 8.41
CA PRO A 218 0.88 -9.62 8.09
C PRO A 218 1.14 -9.63 6.58
N GLY A 219 0.45 -8.79 5.85
CA GLY A 219 0.47 -8.63 4.40
C GLY A 219 0.15 -7.20 4.00
N LYS A 220 0.42 -6.86 2.76
CA LYS A 220 0.09 -5.54 2.21
C LYS A 220 -1.42 -5.35 2.16
N ASP A 221 -1.89 -4.13 2.46
CA ASP A 221 -3.31 -3.77 2.39
C ASP A 221 -3.46 -2.28 2.08
N GLY A 222 -3.73 -1.97 0.81
CA GLY A 222 -3.94 -0.60 0.33
C GLY A 222 -5.25 0.00 0.81
N VAL A 223 -6.27 -0.82 1.08
CA VAL A 223 -7.56 -0.36 1.60
C VAL A 223 -7.40 0.19 3.02
N TYR A 224 -6.73 -0.58 3.90
CA TYR A 224 -6.46 -0.11 5.26
C TYR A 224 -5.50 1.07 5.27
N ALA A 225 -4.44 1.01 4.46
CA ALA A 225 -3.46 2.09 4.36
C ALA A 225 -4.09 3.41 3.88
N GLY A 226 -4.94 3.37 2.86
CA GLY A 226 -5.69 4.53 2.37
C GLY A 226 -6.65 5.09 3.41
N SER A 227 -7.38 4.22 4.11
CA SER A 227 -8.29 4.62 5.20
C SER A 227 -7.54 5.26 6.37
N LEU A 228 -6.38 4.72 6.73
CA LEU A 228 -5.52 5.28 7.78
C LEU A 228 -4.92 6.64 7.38
N LEU A 229 -4.63 6.85 6.09
CA LEU A 229 -4.20 8.15 5.59
C LEU A 229 -5.31 9.19 5.73
N VAL A 230 -6.54 8.84 5.38
CA VAL A 230 -7.71 9.72 5.59
C VAL A 230 -7.86 10.09 7.06
N GLU A 231 -7.72 9.12 7.97
CA GLU A 231 -7.71 9.38 9.41
C GLU A 231 -6.58 10.34 9.81
N ALA A 232 -5.37 10.14 9.28
CA ALA A 232 -4.22 10.99 9.60
C ALA A 232 -4.44 12.46 9.15
N VAL A 233 -4.99 12.66 7.96
CA VAL A 233 -5.35 14.00 7.45
C VAL A 233 -6.44 14.61 8.32
N ALA A 234 -7.52 13.90 8.59
CA ALA A 234 -8.62 14.36 9.44
C ALA A 234 -8.14 14.75 10.83
N ALA A 235 -7.34 13.91 11.47
CA ALA A 235 -6.78 14.16 12.82
C ALA A 235 -5.79 15.33 12.87
N SER A 236 -5.16 15.66 11.74
CA SER A 236 -4.23 16.79 11.65
C SER A 236 -4.92 18.15 11.62
N GLY A 237 -6.12 18.21 11.06
CA GLY A 237 -6.84 19.45 10.74
C GLY A 237 -6.16 20.27 9.64
N LYS A 238 -5.25 19.68 8.88
CA LYS A 238 -4.48 20.30 7.80
C LYS A 238 -4.79 19.63 6.47
N ARG A 239 -4.50 20.33 5.38
CA ARG A 239 -4.50 19.72 4.05
C ARG A 239 -3.36 18.71 3.94
N LEU A 240 -3.50 17.72 3.06
CA LEU A 240 -2.48 16.69 2.88
C LEU A 240 -1.13 17.26 2.44
N SER A 241 -1.14 18.26 1.54
CA SER A 241 0.06 18.98 1.11
C SER A 241 0.78 19.67 2.26
N GLU A 242 0.04 20.33 3.16
CA GLU A 242 0.58 20.99 4.35
C GLU A 242 1.13 19.97 5.36
N LEU A 243 0.42 18.86 5.54
CA LEU A 243 0.84 17.79 6.44
C LEU A 243 2.17 17.17 5.99
N TYR A 244 2.35 16.96 4.69
CA TYR A 244 3.62 16.48 4.16
C TYR A 244 4.74 17.55 4.24
N ALA A 245 4.41 18.83 4.03
CA ALA A 245 5.37 19.92 4.24
C ALA A 245 5.90 19.96 5.68
N ASP A 246 5.06 19.68 6.69
CA ASP A 246 5.51 19.56 8.08
C ASP A 246 6.50 18.39 8.28
N ILE A 247 6.32 17.27 7.59
CA ILE A 247 7.26 16.13 7.60
C ILE A 247 8.63 16.59 7.07
N VAL A 248 8.63 17.27 5.93
CA VAL A 248 9.87 17.81 5.32
C VAL A 248 10.55 18.82 6.24
N ALA A 249 9.78 19.70 6.86
CA ALA A 249 10.32 20.69 7.80
C ALA A 249 10.98 20.07 9.03
N ARG A 250 10.43 18.95 9.54
CA ARG A 250 10.93 18.27 10.74
C ARG A 250 12.10 17.32 10.47
N TYR A 251 12.05 16.58 9.39
CA TYR A 251 12.98 15.47 9.14
C TYR A 251 13.88 15.68 7.91
N GLY A 252 13.65 16.76 7.16
CA GLY A 252 14.30 17.04 5.89
C GLY A 252 13.66 16.25 4.74
N GLU A 253 14.18 16.44 3.56
CA GLU A 253 13.74 15.77 2.35
C GLU A 253 14.78 14.75 1.87
N LEU A 254 14.31 13.62 1.37
CA LEU A 254 15.12 12.66 0.63
C LEU A 254 14.40 12.34 -0.68
N VAL A 255 15.05 12.70 -1.78
CA VAL A 255 14.57 12.40 -3.12
C VAL A 255 15.06 11.02 -3.52
N MET A 256 14.13 10.15 -3.87
CA MET A 256 14.43 8.83 -4.43
C MET A 256 14.43 8.92 -5.95
N VAL A 257 15.51 8.47 -6.57
CA VAL A 257 15.61 8.34 -8.03
C VAL A 257 15.45 6.87 -8.38
N GLU A 258 14.39 6.57 -9.12
CA GLU A 258 14.10 5.21 -9.59
C GLU A 258 14.00 5.22 -11.11
N ASN A 259 14.73 4.32 -11.76
CA ASN A 259 14.70 4.17 -13.20
C ASN A 259 14.43 2.70 -13.57
N ALA A 260 13.53 2.49 -14.51
CA ALA A 260 13.25 1.17 -15.08
C ALA A 260 13.86 1.04 -16.48
N TYR A 261 14.62 -0.02 -16.68
CA TYR A 261 15.25 -0.31 -17.96
C TYR A 261 14.73 -1.62 -18.53
N GLY A 262 14.16 -1.58 -19.74
CA GLY A 262 13.74 -2.78 -20.45
C GLY A 262 14.94 -3.52 -21.07
N PHE A 263 14.98 -4.83 -20.92
CA PHE A 263 15.96 -5.70 -21.58
C PHE A 263 15.33 -7.06 -21.95
N THR A 264 15.93 -7.72 -22.95
CA THR A 264 15.48 -9.04 -23.40
C THR A 264 15.91 -10.15 -22.43
N SER A 265 15.21 -11.29 -22.47
CA SER A 265 15.55 -12.45 -21.63
C SER A 265 16.99 -12.95 -21.84
N GLU A 266 17.53 -12.83 -23.08
CA GLU A 266 18.89 -13.22 -23.38
C GLU A 266 19.93 -12.33 -22.68
N ARG A 267 19.65 -11.02 -22.58
CA ARG A 267 20.50 -10.06 -21.86
C ARG A 267 20.44 -10.24 -20.35
N ARG A 268 19.32 -10.75 -19.85
CA ARG A 268 19.10 -10.95 -18.41
C ARG A 268 20.16 -11.83 -17.78
N ALA A 269 20.41 -13.00 -18.34
CA ALA A 269 21.40 -13.96 -17.81
C ALA A 269 22.80 -13.34 -17.71
N GLY A 270 23.22 -12.59 -18.76
CA GLY A 270 24.52 -11.91 -18.77
C GLY A 270 24.60 -10.78 -17.74
N LEU A 271 23.50 -10.04 -17.50
CA LEU A 271 23.43 -9.01 -16.47
C LEU A 271 23.48 -9.62 -15.06
N GLU A 272 22.71 -10.68 -14.84
CA GLU A 272 22.70 -11.39 -13.55
C GLU A 272 24.09 -11.94 -13.20
N GLU A 273 24.81 -12.54 -14.17
CA GLU A 273 26.17 -13.04 -13.95
C GLU A 273 27.16 -11.90 -13.62
N ARG A 274 27.09 -10.77 -14.35
CA ARG A 274 27.97 -9.63 -14.09
C ARG A 274 27.70 -8.97 -12.74
N ILE A 275 26.44 -8.77 -12.38
CA ILE A 275 26.04 -8.05 -11.16
C ILE A 275 26.19 -8.93 -9.93
N PHE A 276 25.65 -10.15 -9.96
CA PHE A 276 25.55 -11.03 -8.80
C PHE A 276 26.59 -12.16 -8.77
N GLY A 277 27.12 -12.57 -9.92
CA GLY A 277 28.18 -13.59 -10.01
C GLY A 277 29.57 -12.97 -9.92
N ALA A 278 29.94 -12.17 -10.89
CA ALA A 278 31.26 -11.56 -10.99
C ALA A 278 31.44 -10.29 -10.16
N HIS A 279 30.36 -9.68 -9.65
CA HIS A 279 30.35 -8.37 -8.98
C HIS A 279 31.04 -7.25 -9.80
N ASP A 280 30.95 -7.37 -11.14
CA ASP A 280 31.54 -6.42 -12.08
C ASP A 280 30.65 -5.17 -12.22
N LEU A 281 30.68 -4.35 -11.20
CA LEU A 281 29.98 -3.06 -11.17
C LEU A 281 31.00 -1.94 -11.45
N PRO A 282 30.56 -0.87 -12.18
CA PRO A 282 31.42 0.31 -12.35
C PRO A 282 31.73 0.92 -10.99
N ALA A 283 32.94 1.36 -10.80
CA ALA A 283 33.30 2.16 -9.63
C ALA A 283 32.60 3.52 -9.74
N PHE A 284 31.93 3.93 -8.67
CA PHE A 284 31.32 5.26 -8.53
C PHE A 284 32.33 6.24 -7.95
#